data_46f40100ba984563610fad5a8a6bfc1b
#
_entry.id   46f40100ba984563610fad5a8a6bfc1b
#
_cell.length_a   1.000
_cell.length_b   1.000
_cell.length_c   1.000
_cell.angle_alpha   90.00
_cell.angle_beta   90.00
_cell.angle_gamma   90.00
#
_symmetry.space_group_name_H-M   'P 1'
#
loop_
_entity.id
_entity.type
_entity.pdbx_description
1 polymer ?
#
loop_
_entity_poly.entity_id
_entity_poly.type
_entity_poly.pdbx_seq_one_letter_code
_entity_poly.pdbx_strand_id
1 'polypeptide(L)'
;MATPPPPPPPHPLFNRLFPLSWLQLIEPESDTTYASFTDDIPEETLSGFKASRRGNYHRKRRRWARTRFIVDQARAGGFSGLVVASTMDPISVVRAALPLLAGGAPISIYSPTIEPLTQLADCFSKARRAAWSSNPPTDDDGAPLPDLENWPGSDDFPINPSLLIGPNVQTSRAKRWQVLPGRTHPLMMGRGGAEGFLFTGSKAVPAEGKIEARGKTKRRKVEA
;
A
#
# COMPACT_ATOMS: atom_id res chain seq x y z
N MET A 1 -23.40 -7.28 46.57
CA MET A 1 -22.84 -7.64 45.24
C MET A 1 -22.05 -6.46 44.74
N ALA A 2 -20.73 -6.57 44.56
CA ALA A 2 -19.91 -5.50 44.03
C ALA A 2 -20.20 -5.35 42.52
N THR A 3 -20.42 -4.14 42.06
CA THR A 3 -20.55 -3.83 40.61
C THR A 3 -19.24 -4.18 39.90
N PRO A 4 -19.29 -4.90 38.74
CA PRO A 4 -18.08 -5.21 38.00
C PRO A 4 -17.35 -3.91 37.60
N PRO A 5 -16.02 -3.90 37.60
CA PRO A 5 -15.26 -2.72 37.19
C PRO A 5 -15.63 -2.32 35.75
N PRO A 6 -15.61 -1.02 35.42
CA PRO A 6 -15.89 -0.56 34.08
C PRO A 6 -14.89 -1.18 33.07
N PRO A 7 -15.31 -1.48 31.82
CA PRO A 7 -14.40 -2.02 30.81
C PRO A 7 -13.24 -1.05 30.58
N PRO A 8 -12.02 -1.56 30.32
CA PRO A 8 -10.88 -0.70 30.04
C PRO A 8 -11.15 0.18 28.82
N PRO A 9 -10.61 1.41 28.78
CA PRO A 9 -10.78 2.29 27.63
C PRO A 9 -10.22 1.63 26.37
N PRO A 10 -10.84 1.83 25.19
CA PRO A 10 -10.38 1.25 23.95
C PRO A 10 -8.95 1.70 23.66
N HIS A 11 -8.12 0.78 23.18
CA HIS A 11 -6.73 1.06 22.88
C HIS A 11 -6.62 2.23 21.88
N PRO A 12 -5.68 3.19 22.07
CA PRO A 12 -5.57 4.39 21.20
C PRO A 12 -5.44 4.09 19.71
N LEU A 13 -4.93 2.91 19.34
CA LEU A 13 -4.83 2.47 17.95
C LEU A 13 -6.19 2.29 17.26
N PHE A 14 -7.26 1.96 18.00
CA PHE A 14 -8.57 1.77 17.38
C PHE A 14 -9.10 3.03 16.68
N ASN A 15 -8.75 4.21 17.19
CA ASN A 15 -9.14 5.48 16.57
C ASN A 15 -8.27 5.86 15.37
N ARG A 16 -7.20 5.10 15.10
CA ARG A 16 -6.25 5.34 13.99
C ARG A 16 -6.28 4.24 12.93
N LEU A 17 -7.05 3.17 13.16
CA LEU A 17 -7.24 2.09 12.19
C LEU A 17 -8.48 2.36 11.35
N PHE A 18 -8.27 2.48 10.06
CA PHE A 18 -9.32 2.73 9.08
C PHE A 18 -9.42 1.53 8.12
N PRO A 19 -10.23 0.50 8.47
CA PRO A 19 -10.40 -0.65 7.60
C PRO A 19 -11.19 -0.26 6.35
N LEU A 20 -10.70 -0.68 5.19
CA LEU A 20 -11.39 -0.61 3.90
C LEU A 20 -11.14 -1.89 3.12
N SER A 21 -12.02 -2.19 2.16
CA SER A 21 -11.84 -3.31 1.25
C SER A 21 -10.93 -2.93 0.07
N TRP A 22 -10.35 -3.93 -0.58
CA TRP A 22 -9.55 -3.72 -1.78
C TRP A 22 -10.37 -3.07 -2.91
N LEU A 23 -11.63 -3.50 -3.08
CA LEU A 23 -12.56 -2.90 -4.04
C LEU A 23 -12.75 -1.39 -3.78
N GLN A 24 -12.94 -1.01 -2.51
CA GLN A 24 -13.10 0.39 -2.12
C GLN A 24 -11.87 1.24 -2.44
N LEU A 25 -10.67 0.64 -2.41
CA LEU A 25 -9.44 1.34 -2.76
C LEU A 25 -9.31 1.54 -4.28
N ILE A 26 -9.60 0.52 -5.07
CA ILE A 26 -9.36 0.50 -6.52
C ILE A 26 -10.55 1.08 -7.29
N GLU A 27 -11.75 0.60 -7.01
CA GLU A 27 -12.99 0.95 -7.72
C GLU A 27 -14.11 1.31 -6.74
N PRO A 28 -13.98 2.42 -6.00
CA PRO A 28 -14.93 2.78 -4.95
C PRO A 28 -16.38 2.92 -5.48
N GLU A 29 -16.55 3.37 -6.70
CA GLU A 29 -17.88 3.55 -7.31
C GLU A 29 -18.61 2.21 -7.54
N SER A 30 -17.87 1.11 -7.63
CA SER A 30 -18.43 -0.25 -7.71
C SER A 30 -18.90 -0.79 -6.36
N ASP A 31 -18.55 -0.13 -5.24
CA ASP A 31 -19.02 -0.50 -3.90
C ASP A 31 -20.30 0.28 -3.52
N THR A 32 -21.37 -0.46 -3.30
CA THR A 32 -22.67 0.12 -2.89
C THR A 32 -22.62 0.88 -1.57
N THR A 33 -21.62 0.62 -0.72
CA THR A 33 -21.46 1.34 0.56
C THR A 33 -20.73 2.68 0.40
N TYR A 34 -20.01 2.86 -0.71
CA TYR A 34 -19.35 4.12 -1.08
C TYR A 34 -20.17 4.94 -2.05
N ALA A 35 -20.82 4.29 -3.03
CA ALA A 35 -21.67 4.94 -4.01
C ALA A 35 -22.71 5.85 -3.35
N SER A 36 -23.27 6.77 -4.10
CA SER A 36 -24.13 7.85 -3.57
C SER A 36 -25.23 7.32 -2.67
N PHE A 37 -25.44 8.00 -1.55
CA PHE A 37 -26.57 7.76 -0.66
C PHE A 37 -27.85 8.26 -1.32
N THR A 38 -28.56 7.35 -1.99
CA THR A 38 -29.74 7.64 -2.82
C THR A 38 -30.99 8.04 -2.01
N ASP A 39 -31.00 7.77 -0.70
CA ASP A 39 -32.14 8.01 0.18
C ASP A 39 -31.94 9.30 1.00
N ASP A 40 -31.65 10.44 0.38
CA ASP A 40 -31.63 11.70 1.13
C ASP A 40 -33.07 12.16 1.39
N ILE A 41 -33.58 11.76 2.56
CA ILE A 41 -34.94 12.00 2.98
C ILE A 41 -34.99 13.34 3.72
N PRO A 42 -35.87 14.28 3.32
CA PRO A 42 -36.05 15.54 4.02
C PRO A 42 -36.41 15.35 5.50
N GLU A 43 -35.96 16.26 6.34
CA GLU A 43 -36.14 16.20 7.80
C GLU A 43 -37.62 16.14 8.18
N GLU A 44 -38.48 16.85 7.43
CA GLU A 44 -39.95 16.84 7.61
C GLU A 44 -40.55 15.43 7.43
N THR A 45 -40.09 14.69 6.43
CA THR A 45 -40.53 13.31 6.18
C THR A 45 -39.96 12.36 7.24
N LEU A 46 -38.71 12.58 7.68
CA LEU A 46 -38.06 11.78 8.72
C LEU A 46 -38.76 11.92 10.09
N SER A 47 -39.29 13.09 10.39
CA SER A 47 -40.03 13.32 11.65
C SER A 47 -41.28 12.45 11.75
N GLY A 48 -41.92 12.16 10.62
CA GLY A 48 -43.12 11.29 10.52
C GLY A 48 -42.83 9.79 10.64
N PHE A 49 -41.53 9.36 10.60
CA PHE A 49 -41.20 7.95 10.68
C PHE A 49 -41.23 7.42 12.12
N LYS A 50 -41.59 6.13 12.26
CA LYS A 50 -41.41 5.41 13.52
C LYS A 50 -39.95 5.50 13.99
N ALA A 51 -39.69 5.58 15.29
CA ALA A 51 -38.37 5.75 15.89
C ALA A 51 -37.35 4.71 15.39
N SER A 52 -37.75 3.45 15.19
CA SER A 52 -36.90 2.38 14.66
C SER A 52 -36.46 2.66 13.21
N ARG A 53 -37.35 3.12 12.33
CA ARG A 53 -37.05 3.44 10.94
C ARG A 53 -36.12 4.65 10.83
N ARG A 54 -36.36 5.69 11.62
CA ARG A 54 -35.51 6.86 11.73
C ARG A 54 -34.12 6.50 12.24
N GLY A 55 -34.03 5.64 13.27
CA GLY A 55 -32.75 5.16 13.78
C GLY A 55 -31.95 4.34 12.75
N ASN A 56 -32.64 3.54 11.91
CA ASN A 56 -31.98 2.78 10.82
C ASN A 56 -31.44 3.71 9.74
N TYR A 57 -32.21 4.72 9.34
CA TYR A 57 -31.77 5.74 8.38
C TYR A 57 -30.50 6.46 8.85
N HIS A 58 -30.48 6.97 10.07
CA HIS A 58 -29.29 7.66 10.59
C HIS A 58 -28.08 6.74 10.75
N ARG A 59 -28.28 5.45 11.06
CA ARG A 59 -27.19 4.46 11.10
C ARG A 59 -26.63 4.21 9.70
N LYS A 60 -27.48 4.06 8.67
CA LYS A 60 -27.09 3.88 7.26
C LYS A 60 -26.30 5.10 6.77
N ARG A 61 -26.81 6.32 7.01
CA ARG A 61 -26.17 7.58 6.64
C ARG A 61 -24.79 7.76 7.30
N ARG A 62 -24.68 7.46 8.62
CA ARG A 62 -23.39 7.53 9.33
C ARG A 62 -22.37 6.50 8.81
N ARG A 63 -22.83 5.28 8.49
CA ARG A 63 -21.97 4.25 7.91
C ARG A 63 -21.43 4.71 6.56
N TRP A 64 -22.32 5.15 5.68
CA TRP A 64 -21.95 5.70 4.38
C TRP A 64 -20.96 6.86 4.48
N ALA A 65 -21.21 7.86 5.30
CA ALA A 65 -20.34 9.00 5.49
C ALA A 65 -18.96 8.56 6.02
N ARG A 66 -18.91 7.60 6.95
CA ARG A 66 -17.66 7.04 7.45
C ARG A 66 -16.88 6.28 6.38
N THR A 67 -17.55 5.42 5.60
CA THR A 67 -16.92 4.69 4.51
C THR A 67 -16.32 5.65 3.49
N ARG A 68 -17.10 6.64 3.07
CA ARG A 68 -16.63 7.65 2.12
C ARG A 68 -15.40 8.41 2.65
N PHE A 69 -15.46 8.89 3.89
CA PHE A 69 -14.32 9.55 4.52
C PHE A 69 -13.06 8.68 4.52
N ILE A 70 -13.17 7.39 4.89
CA ILE A 70 -12.02 6.47 4.95
C ILE A 70 -11.44 6.24 3.56
N VAL A 71 -12.29 5.99 2.57
CA VAL A 71 -11.86 5.72 1.19
C VAL A 71 -11.22 6.96 0.58
N ASP A 72 -11.83 8.13 0.73
CA ASP A 72 -11.30 9.39 0.20
C ASP A 72 -9.94 9.72 0.84
N GLN A 73 -9.79 9.52 2.16
CA GLN A 73 -8.50 9.68 2.85
C GLN A 73 -7.44 8.69 2.36
N ALA A 74 -7.80 7.42 2.13
CA ALA A 74 -6.87 6.42 1.63
C ALA A 74 -6.42 6.74 0.20
N ARG A 75 -7.34 7.17 -0.66
CA ARG A 75 -7.05 7.54 -2.05
C ARG A 75 -6.30 8.87 -2.19
N ALA A 76 -6.39 9.76 -1.20
CA ALA A 76 -5.57 10.96 -1.15
C ALA A 76 -4.07 10.65 -0.99
N GLY A 77 -3.71 9.44 -0.56
CA GLY A 77 -2.33 8.99 -0.47
C GLY A 77 -1.51 9.66 0.62
N GLY A 78 -0.21 9.76 0.39
CA GLY A 78 0.74 10.35 1.35
C GLY A 78 1.16 9.40 2.47
N PHE A 79 0.98 8.08 2.28
CA PHE A 79 1.35 7.09 3.28
C PHE A 79 2.86 7.00 3.47
N SER A 80 3.29 6.91 4.72
CA SER A 80 4.70 6.84 5.12
C SER A 80 5.32 5.44 5.02
N GLY A 81 4.56 4.42 4.60
CA GLY A 81 5.07 3.06 4.41
C GLY A 81 3.98 2.08 3.99
N LEU A 82 4.40 0.94 3.43
CA LEU A 82 3.53 -0.14 2.99
C LEU A 82 4.01 -1.47 3.56
N VAL A 83 3.11 -2.18 4.21
CA VAL A 83 3.33 -3.58 4.64
C VAL A 83 2.26 -4.45 4.02
N VAL A 84 2.68 -5.49 3.28
CA VAL A 84 1.80 -6.43 2.61
C VAL A 84 2.02 -7.83 3.16
N ALA A 85 0.94 -8.47 3.61
CA ALA A 85 0.88 -9.87 3.97
C ALA A 85 -0.44 -10.42 3.42
N SER A 86 -0.44 -10.81 2.17
CA SER A 86 -1.63 -11.20 1.40
C SER A 86 -1.31 -12.36 0.46
N THR A 87 -2.35 -13.07 0.05
CA THR A 87 -2.28 -14.08 -1.02
C THR A 87 -2.50 -13.49 -2.42
N MET A 88 -2.72 -12.18 -2.50
CA MET A 88 -2.85 -11.48 -3.79
C MET A 88 -1.50 -11.41 -4.50
N ASP A 89 -1.53 -11.27 -5.81
CA ASP A 89 -0.32 -11.05 -6.61
C ASP A 89 0.39 -9.76 -6.17
N PRO A 90 1.67 -9.84 -5.73
CA PRO A 90 2.41 -8.68 -5.25
C PRO A 90 2.58 -7.57 -6.32
N ILE A 91 2.68 -7.92 -7.60
CA ILE A 91 2.82 -6.95 -8.69
C ILE A 91 1.57 -6.08 -8.77
N SER A 92 0.39 -6.70 -8.75
CA SER A 92 -0.88 -5.98 -8.79
C SER A 92 -1.09 -5.09 -7.57
N VAL A 93 -0.72 -5.59 -6.38
CA VAL A 93 -0.82 -4.81 -5.13
C VAL A 93 0.13 -3.61 -5.16
N VAL A 94 1.39 -3.81 -5.55
CA VAL A 94 2.38 -2.72 -5.60
C VAL A 94 2.00 -1.69 -6.65
N ARG A 95 1.55 -2.11 -7.83
CA ARG A 95 1.09 -1.18 -8.87
C ARG A 95 0.01 -0.22 -8.37
N ALA A 96 -0.96 -0.74 -7.62
CA ALA A 96 -2.07 0.04 -7.10
C ALA A 96 -1.69 0.90 -5.87
N ALA A 97 -0.80 0.40 -5.02
CA ALA A 97 -0.45 1.06 -3.77
C ALA A 97 0.72 2.05 -3.88
N LEU A 98 1.62 1.84 -4.84
CA LEU A 98 2.83 2.65 -4.98
C LEU A 98 2.54 4.14 -5.21
N PRO A 99 1.55 4.55 -6.04
CA PRO A 99 1.18 5.97 -6.18
C PRO A 99 0.72 6.61 -4.88
N LEU A 100 0.12 5.83 -3.98
CA LEU A 100 -0.43 6.33 -2.71
C LEU A 100 0.64 6.57 -1.64
N LEU A 101 1.87 6.13 -1.86
CA LEU A 101 2.96 6.31 -0.90
C LEU A 101 3.63 7.67 -1.04
N ALA A 102 4.13 8.21 0.06
CA ALA A 102 5.02 9.35 0.05
C ALA A 102 6.40 8.96 -0.49
N GLY A 103 7.15 9.92 -1.05
CA GLY A 103 8.54 9.72 -1.46
C GLY A 103 9.41 9.26 -0.29
N GLY A 104 10.26 8.26 -0.52
CA GLY A 104 11.09 7.64 0.51
C GLY A 104 10.37 6.63 1.40
N ALA A 105 9.07 6.40 1.23
CA ALA A 105 8.32 5.45 2.03
C ALA A 105 8.85 4.02 1.88
N PRO A 106 9.16 3.31 2.98
CA PRO A 106 9.59 1.92 2.93
C PRO A 106 8.43 0.99 2.56
N ILE A 107 8.78 -0.07 1.83
CA ILE A 107 7.86 -1.13 1.43
C ILE A 107 8.39 -2.45 1.96
N SER A 108 7.50 -3.26 2.52
CA SER A 108 7.79 -4.62 2.96
C SER A 108 6.66 -5.56 2.56
N ILE A 109 6.99 -6.61 1.81
CA ILE A 109 6.01 -7.58 1.31
C ILE A 109 6.44 -8.97 1.71
N TYR A 110 5.58 -9.67 2.43
CA TYR A 110 5.78 -11.06 2.82
C TYR A 110 5.10 -12.01 1.84
N SER A 111 5.81 -13.08 1.50
CA SER A 111 5.25 -14.24 0.80
C SER A 111 5.80 -15.54 1.40
N PRO A 112 4.98 -16.59 1.50
CA PRO A 112 5.45 -17.91 1.93
C PRO A 112 6.38 -18.57 0.91
N THR A 113 6.31 -18.18 -0.37
CA THR A 113 7.14 -18.68 -1.47
C THR A 113 7.94 -17.54 -2.09
N ILE A 114 9.05 -17.87 -2.75
CA ILE A 114 9.99 -16.87 -3.29
C ILE A 114 9.57 -16.34 -4.67
N GLU A 115 8.86 -17.15 -5.45
CA GLU A 115 8.60 -16.89 -6.86
C GLU A 115 7.88 -15.56 -7.12
N PRO A 116 6.78 -15.22 -6.41
CA PRO A 116 6.09 -13.95 -6.64
C PRO A 116 6.97 -12.74 -6.31
N LEU A 117 7.88 -12.87 -5.32
CA LEU A 117 8.76 -11.78 -4.93
C LEU A 117 9.95 -11.62 -5.88
N THR A 118 10.41 -12.69 -6.51
CA THR A 118 11.45 -12.59 -7.55
C THR A 118 10.89 -11.97 -8.82
N GLN A 119 9.65 -12.28 -9.21
CA GLN A 119 8.95 -11.63 -10.30
C GLN A 119 8.77 -10.12 -10.02
N LEU A 120 8.36 -9.76 -8.81
CA LEU A 120 8.29 -8.36 -8.40
C LEU A 120 9.66 -7.68 -8.43
N ALA A 121 10.71 -8.35 -7.97
CA ALA A 121 12.07 -7.81 -7.98
C ALA A 121 12.59 -7.59 -9.41
N ASP A 122 12.22 -8.47 -10.36
CA ASP A 122 12.56 -8.29 -11.77
C ASP A 122 11.94 -7.01 -12.35
N CYS A 123 10.71 -6.66 -11.99
CA CYS A 123 10.08 -5.40 -12.42
C CYS A 123 10.95 -4.17 -12.13
N PHE A 124 11.79 -4.23 -11.09
CA PHE A 124 12.68 -3.15 -10.66
C PHE A 124 14.16 -3.45 -10.95
N SER A 125 14.45 -4.45 -11.79
CA SER A 125 15.81 -4.83 -12.15
C SER A 125 16.53 -3.72 -12.91
N LYS A 126 17.88 -3.78 -12.90
CA LYS A 126 18.71 -2.84 -13.67
C LYS A 126 18.40 -2.89 -15.15
N ALA A 127 18.11 -4.09 -15.69
CA ALA A 127 17.77 -4.28 -17.10
C ALA A 127 16.45 -3.59 -17.45
N ARG A 128 15.41 -3.77 -16.62
CA ARG A 128 14.11 -3.11 -16.81
C ARG A 128 14.22 -1.59 -16.72
N ARG A 129 14.99 -1.07 -15.76
CA ARG A 129 15.25 0.38 -15.65
C ARG A 129 15.99 0.94 -16.86
N ALA A 130 16.99 0.24 -17.36
CA ALA A 130 17.73 0.65 -18.55
C ALA A 130 16.80 0.68 -19.78
N ALA A 131 15.98 -0.36 -19.98
CA ALA A 131 15.03 -0.44 -21.08
C ALA A 131 13.98 0.71 -20.98
N TRP A 132 13.43 0.96 -19.78
CA TRP A 132 12.52 2.08 -19.52
C TRP A 132 13.14 3.43 -19.86
N SER A 133 14.39 3.65 -19.46
CA SER A 133 15.11 4.92 -19.70
C SER A 133 15.47 5.11 -21.19
N SER A 134 15.70 4.01 -21.92
CA SER A 134 16.02 4.06 -23.36
C SER A 134 14.80 4.29 -24.22
N ASN A 135 13.67 3.70 -23.83
CA ASN A 135 12.37 3.80 -24.52
C ASN A 135 11.29 4.06 -23.49
N PRO A 136 11.17 5.31 -23.00
CA PRO A 136 10.09 5.63 -22.05
C PRO A 136 8.75 5.47 -22.76
N PRO A 137 7.71 4.98 -22.06
CA PRO A 137 6.38 4.89 -22.63
C PRO A 137 5.88 6.27 -23.06
N THR A 138 5.30 6.28 -24.26
CA THR A 138 4.70 7.47 -24.85
C THR A 138 3.21 7.25 -25.03
N ASP A 139 2.46 8.32 -25.17
CA ASP A 139 1.06 8.28 -25.59
C ASP A 139 0.93 7.91 -27.09
N ASP A 140 -0.31 7.85 -27.58
CA ASP A 140 -0.62 7.49 -28.98
C ASP A 140 -0.02 8.51 -29.98
N ASP A 141 0.28 9.73 -29.53
CA ASP A 141 0.89 10.80 -30.33
C ASP A 141 2.42 10.83 -30.21
N GLY A 142 3.02 9.89 -29.47
CA GLY A 142 4.48 9.77 -29.27
C GLY A 142 5.03 10.79 -28.25
N ALA A 143 4.18 11.48 -27.49
CA ALA A 143 4.61 12.38 -26.42
C ALA A 143 4.87 11.60 -25.13
N PRO A 144 5.83 12.06 -24.28
CA PRO A 144 6.03 11.44 -22.95
C PRO A 144 4.78 11.56 -22.10
N LEU A 145 4.40 10.45 -21.46
CA LEU A 145 3.26 10.44 -20.55
C LEU A 145 3.47 11.42 -19.39
N PRO A 146 2.47 12.24 -19.08
CA PRO A 146 2.61 13.31 -18.07
C PRO A 146 2.68 12.76 -16.63
N ASP A 147 2.10 11.60 -16.39
CA ASP A 147 2.02 11.00 -15.05
C ASP A 147 2.62 9.60 -15.02
N LEU A 148 3.92 9.54 -14.80
CA LEU A 148 4.65 8.28 -14.67
C LEU A 148 4.46 7.61 -13.30
N GLU A 149 3.92 8.29 -12.30
CA GLU A 149 3.60 7.70 -11.01
C GLU A 149 2.37 6.80 -11.08
N ASN A 150 1.36 7.19 -11.84
CA ASN A 150 0.12 6.43 -12.04
C ASN A 150 0.17 5.55 -13.30
N TRP A 151 1.33 4.98 -13.60
CA TRP A 151 1.50 4.08 -14.73
C TRP A 151 0.50 2.90 -14.68
N PRO A 152 -0.38 2.74 -15.69
CA PRO A 152 -1.41 1.69 -15.68
C PRO A 152 -0.84 0.27 -15.83
N GLY A 153 0.40 0.15 -16.27
CA GLY A 153 1.07 -1.11 -16.59
C GLY A 153 0.91 -1.50 -18.05
N SER A 154 1.90 -2.23 -18.54
CA SER A 154 1.88 -2.95 -19.82
C SER A 154 2.49 -4.33 -19.60
N ASP A 155 2.43 -5.19 -20.62
CA ASP A 155 3.02 -6.54 -20.57
C ASP A 155 4.54 -6.46 -20.33
N ASP A 156 5.22 -5.50 -20.97
CA ASP A 156 6.65 -5.29 -20.79
C ASP A 156 7.00 -4.61 -19.47
N PHE A 157 6.17 -3.69 -19.02
CA PHE A 157 6.36 -2.91 -17.80
C PHE A 157 5.11 -2.95 -16.93
N PRO A 158 4.88 -4.02 -16.16
CA PRO A 158 3.72 -4.11 -15.28
C PRO A 158 3.68 -2.99 -14.23
N ILE A 159 4.85 -2.47 -13.85
CA ILE A 159 5.05 -1.33 -12.94
C ILE A 159 6.14 -0.45 -13.53
N ASN A 160 6.07 0.85 -13.28
CA ASN A 160 7.17 1.74 -13.61
C ASN A 160 8.41 1.39 -12.77
N PRO A 161 9.51 0.91 -13.39
CA PRO A 161 10.69 0.44 -12.69
C PRO A 161 11.50 1.54 -11.98
N SER A 162 11.24 2.80 -12.30
CA SER A 162 11.92 3.94 -11.68
C SER A 162 11.36 4.33 -10.31
N LEU A 163 10.16 3.87 -9.96
CA LEU A 163 9.45 4.25 -8.73
C LEU A 163 9.94 3.56 -7.46
N LEU A 164 10.88 2.63 -7.54
CA LEU A 164 11.40 1.93 -6.37
C LEU A 164 12.93 1.91 -6.37
N ILE A 165 13.54 2.15 -5.24
CA ILE A 165 14.98 2.03 -5.03
C ILE A 165 15.30 0.96 -3.98
N GLY A 166 16.45 0.29 -4.14
CA GLY A 166 16.93 -0.73 -3.22
C GLY A 166 16.06 -1.97 -3.13
N PRO A 167 15.51 -2.52 -4.25
CA PRO A 167 14.76 -3.77 -4.20
C PRO A 167 15.65 -4.88 -3.66
N ASN A 168 15.16 -5.59 -2.64
CA ASN A 168 15.88 -6.69 -2.02
C ASN A 168 14.91 -7.80 -1.64
N VAL A 169 15.29 -9.06 -1.89
CA VAL A 169 14.54 -10.24 -1.46
C VAL A 169 15.39 -11.00 -0.45
N GLN A 170 14.82 -11.27 0.71
CA GLN A 170 15.51 -11.97 1.79
C GLN A 170 14.62 -13.03 2.43
N THR A 171 15.22 -14.04 3.05
CA THR A 171 14.47 -15.03 3.82
C THR A 171 14.07 -14.45 5.17
N SER A 172 12.83 -14.75 5.58
CA SER A 172 12.35 -14.46 6.92
C SER A 172 12.17 -15.76 7.68
N ARG A 173 12.76 -15.85 8.87
CA ARG A 173 12.61 -16.98 9.79
C ARG A 173 12.32 -16.46 11.19
N ALA A 174 11.04 -16.32 11.51
CA ALA A 174 10.61 -15.96 12.86
C ALA A 174 10.12 -17.24 13.58
N LYS A 175 10.85 -17.67 14.61
CA LYS A 175 10.45 -18.79 15.47
C LYS A 175 10.09 -18.29 16.86
N ARG A 176 9.06 -18.87 17.45
CA ARG A 176 8.71 -18.59 18.84
C ARG A 176 9.65 -19.35 19.76
N TRP A 177 10.23 -18.65 20.72
CA TRP A 177 11.05 -19.21 21.76
C TRP A 177 10.24 -19.24 23.07
N GLN A 178 10.19 -20.39 23.71
CA GLN A 178 9.61 -20.50 25.03
C GLN A 178 10.73 -20.59 26.04
N VAL A 179 10.83 -19.56 26.89
CA VAL A 179 11.74 -19.54 28.02
C VAL A 179 10.95 -19.91 29.27
N LEU A 180 11.33 -21.02 29.90
CA LEU A 180 10.74 -21.45 31.16
C LEU A 180 11.64 -21.06 32.33
N PRO A 181 11.09 -20.57 33.47
CA PRO A 181 11.86 -20.31 34.67
C PRO A 181 12.66 -21.54 35.09
N GLY A 182 13.93 -21.37 35.44
CA GLY A 182 14.82 -22.46 35.87
C GLY A 182 15.40 -23.32 34.77
N ARG A 183 15.15 -23.07 33.50
CA ARG A 183 15.81 -23.70 32.35
C ARG A 183 16.92 -22.82 31.79
N THR A 184 18.09 -23.43 31.53
CA THR A 184 19.24 -22.74 30.92
C THR A 184 19.13 -22.58 29.41
N HIS A 185 18.21 -23.31 28.75
CA HIS A 185 18.07 -23.30 27.30
C HIS A 185 16.61 -23.01 26.91
N PRO A 186 16.36 -22.03 26.03
CA PRO A 186 15.04 -21.80 25.49
C PRO A 186 14.60 -23.00 24.62
N LEU A 187 13.34 -23.41 24.77
CA LEU A 187 12.74 -24.41 23.90
C LEU A 187 12.25 -23.73 22.63
N MET A 188 12.80 -24.14 21.49
CA MET A 188 12.21 -23.78 20.20
C MET A 188 10.95 -24.65 19.98
N MET A 189 9.80 -24.01 19.79
CA MET A 189 8.60 -24.71 19.38
C MET A 189 8.71 -25.04 17.89
N GLY A 190 8.59 -26.33 17.55
CA GLY A 190 8.57 -26.80 16.16
C GLY A 190 7.29 -26.38 15.40
N ARG A 191 6.30 -25.83 16.13
CA ARG A 191 5.05 -25.32 15.55
C ARG A 191 4.92 -23.83 15.81
N GLY A 192 4.52 -23.11 14.78
CA GLY A 192 4.26 -21.66 14.86
C GLY A 192 5.54 -20.85 14.68
N GLY A 193 5.54 -20.07 13.67
CA GLY A 193 6.57 -19.15 13.21
C GLY A 193 6.14 -18.64 11.84
N ALA A 194 6.71 -17.56 11.41
CA ALA A 194 6.58 -17.09 10.04
C ALA A 194 7.89 -17.45 9.33
N GLU A 195 7.87 -18.52 8.55
CA GLU A 195 8.95 -18.85 7.62
C GLU A 195 8.48 -18.44 6.22
N GLY A 196 9.33 -17.74 5.47
CA GLY A 196 9.01 -17.28 4.14
C GLY A 196 10.03 -16.26 3.65
N PHE A 197 9.58 -15.40 2.79
CA PHE A 197 10.42 -14.43 2.11
C PHE A 197 9.87 -13.03 2.28
N LEU A 198 10.77 -12.05 2.32
CA LEU A 198 10.43 -10.64 2.40
C LEU A 198 11.05 -9.92 1.21
N PHE A 199 10.22 -9.20 0.48
CA PHE A 199 10.68 -8.18 -0.45
C PHE A 199 10.68 -6.84 0.28
N THR A 200 11.75 -6.06 0.13
CA THR A 200 11.86 -4.71 0.69
C THR A 200 12.37 -3.74 -0.35
N GLY A 201 12.04 -2.47 -0.15
CA GLY A 201 12.49 -1.36 -1.00
C GLY A 201 11.96 -0.03 -0.44
N SER A 202 12.26 1.06 -1.12
CA SER A 202 11.72 2.38 -0.79
C SER A 202 11.19 3.07 -2.03
N LYS A 203 10.05 3.77 -1.91
CA LYS A 203 9.50 4.53 -3.02
C LYS A 203 10.46 5.62 -3.46
N ALA A 204 10.73 5.70 -4.75
CA ALA A 204 11.39 6.83 -5.40
C ALA A 204 10.34 7.77 -5.98
N VAL A 205 10.63 9.07 -5.95
CA VAL A 205 9.90 10.06 -6.73
C VAL A 205 10.62 10.23 -8.05
N PRO A 206 9.92 10.17 -9.19
CA PRO A 206 10.55 10.42 -10.49
C PRO A 206 11.21 11.81 -10.51
N ALA A 207 12.39 11.89 -11.11
CA ALA A 207 13.04 13.17 -11.27
C ALA A 207 12.29 14.02 -12.30
N GLU A 208 11.93 15.24 -11.94
CA GLU A 208 11.39 16.20 -12.87
C GLU A 208 12.52 16.75 -13.76
N GLY A 209 12.33 16.67 -15.07
CA GLY A 209 13.25 17.23 -16.06
C GLY A 209 14.43 16.34 -16.44
N LYS A 210 15.37 16.90 -17.18
CA LYS A 210 16.52 16.18 -17.72
C LYS A 210 17.51 15.82 -16.61
N ILE A 211 17.72 14.51 -16.40
CA ILE A 211 18.73 14.02 -15.47
C ILE A 211 20.11 14.30 -16.09
N GLU A 212 20.81 15.33 -15.61
CA GLU A 212 22.22 15.54 -15.95
C GLU A 212 23.08 14.63 -15.08
N ALA A 213 23.81 13.71 -15.70
CA ALA A 213 24.83 12.93 -15.01
C ALA A 213 25.89 13.89 -14.47
N ARG A 214 26.00 14.07 -13.14
CA ARG A 214 27.10 14.75 -12.50
C ARG A 214 28.41 14.06 -12.86
N GLY A 215 29.29 14.74 -13.58
CA GLY A 215 30.66 14.29 -13.77
C GLY A 215 31.14 14.26 -15.21
N LYS A 216 31.05 15.37 -15.93
CA LYS A 216 32.13 15.67 -16.87
C LYS A 216 33.35 16.05 -16.06
N THR A 217 34.16 15.06 -15.68
CA THR A 217 35.52 15.30 -15.19
C THR A 217 36.24 16.05 -16.31
N LYS A 218 36.50 17.34 -16.13
CA LYS A 218 37.37 18.09 -17.02
C LYS A 218 38.73 17.36 -17.01
N ARG A 219 39.02 16.62 -18.10
CA ARG A 219 40.40 16.15 -18.32
C ARG A 219 41.29 17.38 -18.30
N ARG A 220 42.13 17.52 -17.29
CA ARG A 220 43.24 18.46 -17.29
C ARG A 220 44.05 18.18 -18.57
N LYS A 221 44.06 19.12 -19.51
CA LYS A 221 45.07 19.14 -20.55
C LYS A 221 46.43 19.25 -19.83
N VAL A 222 47.23 18.21 -19.89
CA VAL A 222 48.64 18.29 -19.60
C VAL A 222 49.24 18.94 -20.85
N GLU A 223 49.59 20.20 -20.74
CA GLU A 223 50.45 20.86 -21.73
C GLU A 223 51.85 20.24 -21.63
N ALA A 224 52.33 19.71 -22.77
CA ALA A 224 53.68 19.21 -22.93
C ALA A 224 54.65 20.35 -23.18
#